data_9f8fc253d8ca87ea033ac4bbb1244b3f
#
_entry.id   9f8fc253d8ca87ea033ac4bbb1244b3f
#
_cell.length_a   1.000
_cell.length_b   1.000
_cell.length_c   1.000
_cell.angle_alpha   90.00
_cell.angle_beta   90.00
_cell.angle_gamma   90.00
#
_symmetry.space_group_name_H-M   'P 1'
#
loop_
_entity.id
_entity.type
_entity.pdbx_description
1 polymer ?
#
loop_
_entity_poly.entity_id
_entity_poly.type
_entity_poly.pdbx_seq_one_letter_code
_entity_poly.pdbx_strand_id
1 'polypeptide(L)'
;MNIKRAKEEIEHTVKAYLAKDALGEYAIPAIRQRPILLMGPPGIGKTQIMEQAARECGVALVAYTITHHTRQSAVGLPFIRQRHYDGKDVSVTEYTMSEIIASVYARMEATGLKEGILFIDEINCVSETLAPTMLQFLQCKTFGNQAVPAGWVIVAAGNPPEYNKSVRDFDIVTLDRVRRMDIEPDLQVWKDYARAAHLHSAILSYLDLHPQNFYQINADVDGTQFVTARGWEDLSNLLDTYEALGLKADEALIRQYIQHEKIAEDFSAYLDLYYKYRDDYGVEEILAGQAKPAVFARLLNAPFDERLSLVSLLLSGLNNRFTASRRADAAADACYAFLREAKLGFATLPDDIPDGPATLFNQMMTDYDAETRHQREAGLLSRDALATRLKVYAVLRQWEAELRRAKAVGTQEAFDLLRTQFQSLSDERDAAQEAAASALEAAFDFMEQAFAESQEMVVFVTELTLAPAAHAFITENGCPRYFQYNKDLLLDHRKAALQQELAAEERRHGGM
;
A
#
# COMPACT_ATOMS: atom_id res chain seq x y z
N MET A 1 11.86 -15.49 -4.89
CA MET A 1 11.39 -14.96 -3.59
C MET A 1 10.08 -14.23 -3.80
N ASN A 2 9.25 -14.04 -2.72
CA ASN A 2 8.03 -13.24 -2.86
C ASN A 2 8.30 -11.72 -2.80
N ILE A 3 7.28 -10.93 -3.17
CA ILE A 3 7.38 -9.47 -3.30
C ILE A 3 7.64 -8.76 -1.96
N LYS A 4 7.12 -9.28 -0.84
CA LYS A 4 7.34 -8.74 0.51
C LYS A 4 8.81 -8.84 0.92
N ARG A 5 9.41 -10.01 0.71
CA ARG A 5 10.83 -10.24 0.98
C ARG A 5 11.72 -9.37 0.10
N ALA A 6 11.33 -9.17 -1.18
CA ALA A 6 12.06 -8.28 -2.07
C ALA A 6 12.02 -6.82 -1.57
N LYS A 7 10.85 -6.33 -1.10
CA LYS A 7 10.70 -5.01 -0.51
C LYS A 7 11.63 -4.85 0.71
N GLU A 8 11.61 -5.77 1.67
CA GLU A 8 12.48 -5.76 2.85
C GLU A 8 13.97 -5.69 2.48
N GLU A 9 14.40 -6.48 1.49
CA GLU A 9 15.79 -6.47 1.01
C GLU A 9 16.17 -5.14 0.33
N ILE A 10 15.23 -4.49 -0.36
CA ILE A 10 15.44 -3.17 -0.94
C ILE A 10 15.61 -2.13 0.17
N GLU A 11 14.72 -2.12 1.18
CA GLU A 11 14.82 -1.21 2.32
C GLU A 11 16.14 -1.36 3.08
N HIS A 12 16.55 -2.61 3.35
CA HIS A 12 17.83 -2.89 3.98
C HIS A 12 19.00 -2.39 3.13
N THR A 13 18.92 -2.58 1.81
CA THR A 13 19.94 -2.10 0.88
C THR A 13 20.00 -0.57 0.83
N VAL A 14 18.85 0.10 0.78
CA VAL A 14 18.76 1.57 0.82
C VAL A 14 19.39 2.09 2.12
N LYS A 15 19.00 1.55 3.27
CA LYS A 15 19.57 1.92 4.57
C LYS A 15 21.09 1.70 4.63
N ALA A 16 21.58 0.56 4.11
CA ALA A 16 23.00 0.25 4.08
C ALA A 16 23.80 1.18 3.16
N TYR A 17 23.24 1.52 1.98
CA TYR A 17 23.92 2.38 0.99
C TYR A 17 23.90 3.86 1.37
N LEU A 18 22.91 4.27 2.18
CA LEU A 18 22.80 5.64 2.69
C LEU A 18 23.45 5.81 4.07
N ALA A 19 23.93 4.74 4.68
CA ALA A 19 24.66 4.82 5.94
C ALA A 19 25.93 5.65 5.77
N LYS A 20 26.18 6.57 6.73
CA LYS A 20 27.33 7.48 6.74
C LYS A 20 28.32 7.06 7.81
N ASP A 21 29.59 7.26 7.52
CA ASP A 21 30.69 7.07 8.47
C ASP A 21 30.82 8.26 9.43
N ALA A 22 31.83 8.21 10.29
CA ALA A 22 32.12 9.26 11.29
C ALA A 22 32.49 10.62 10.65
N LEU A 23 32.86 10.64 9.37
CA LEU A 23 33.20 11.84 8.63
C LEU A 23 31.98 12.42 7.86
N GLY A 24 30.83 11.73 7.90
CA GLY A 24 29.62 12.12 7.17
C GLY A 24 29.60 11.66 5.70
N GLU A 25 30.58 10.87 5.27
CA GLU A 25 30.63 10.28 3.93
C GLU A 25 29.89 8.93 3.90
N TYR A 26 29.38 8.52 2.72
CA TYR A 26 28.73 7.22 2.59
C TYR A 26 29.70 6.07 2.88
N ALA A 27 29.37 5.23 3.86
CA ALA A 27 30.21 4.11 4.28
C ALA A 27 30.54 3.15 3.12
N ILE A 28 29.63 3.01 2.16
CA ILE A 28 29.85 2.28 0.91
C ILE A 28 29.85 3.32 -0.24
N PRO A 29 31.01 3.60 -0.85
CA PRO A 29 31.10 4.54 -1.95
C PRO A 29 30.18 4.19 -3.11
N ALA A 30 29.58 5.17 -3.77
CA ALA A 30 28.57 5.00 -4.83
C ALA A 30 29.01 4.02 -5.94
N ILE A 31 30.30 4.01 -6.30
CA ILE A 31 30.85 3.09 -7.31
C ILE A 31 30.83 1.61 -6.88
N ARG A 32 30.81 1.33 -5.58
CA ARG A 32 30.74 -0.02 -5.01
C ARG A 32 29.32 -0.47 -4.66
N GLN A 33 28.36 0.41 -4.75
CA GLN A 33 26.96 0.09 -4.53
C GLN A 33 26.40 -0.61 -5.78
N ARG A 34 26.15 -1.89 -5.73
CA ARG A 34 25.57 -2.64 -6.86
C ARG A 34 24.11 -2.25 -7.06
N PRO A 35 23.68 -1.89 -8.28
CA PRO A 35 22.26 -1.71 -8.59
C PRO A 35 21.47 -2.98 -8.30
N ILE A 36 20.24 -2.83 -7.84
CA ILE A 36 19.31 -3.96 -7.67
C ILE A 36 18.63 -4.23 -9.01
N LEU A 37 18.51 -5.48 -9.40
CA LEU A 37 17.77 -5.93 -10.59
C LEU A 37 16.64 -6.86 -10.16
N LEU A 38 15.39 -6.39 -10.27
CA LEU A 38 14.19 -7.16 -9.97
C LEU A 38 13.71 -7.88 -11.24
N MET A 39 13.75 -9.20 -11.24
CA MET A 39 13.24 -10.02 -12.32
C MET A 39 11.99 -10.77 -11.86
N GLY A 40 10.89 -10.63 -12.59
CA GLY A 40 9.65 -11.30 -12.22
C GLY A 40 8.53 -11.03 -13.20
N PRO A 41 7.46 -11.83 -13.16
CA PRO A 41 6.35 -11.73 -14.10
C PRO A 41 5.62 -10.36 -14.01
N PRO A 42 4.85 -9.98 -15.04
CA PRO A 42 4.12 -8.72 -15.05
C PRO A 42 3.00 -8.71 -14.00
N GLY A 43 2.64 -7.52 -13.52
CA GLY A 43 1.47 -7.34 -12.64
C GLY A 43 1.61 -7.85 -11.20
N ILE A 44 2.82 -8.15 -10.72
CA ILE A 44 3.08 -8.62 -9.33
C ILE A 44 3.41 -7.50 -8.33
N GLY A 45 3.38 -6.23 -8.75
CA GLY A 45 3.58 -5.08 -7.86
C GLY A 45 5.03 -4.56 -7.76
N LYS A 46 5.94 -4.86 -8.71
CA LYS A 46 7.33 -4.38 -8.70
C LYS A 46 7.45 -2.87 -8.54
N THR A 47 6.64 -2.09 -9.22
CA THR A 47 6.62 -0.62 -9.13
C THR A 47 6.06 -0.14 -7.79
N GLN A 48 4.99 -0.78 -7.30
CA GLN A 48 4.35 -0.42 -6.03
C GLN A 48 5.26 -0.57 -4.82
N ILE A 49 6.09 -1.63 -4.78
CA ILE A 49 7.03 -1.80 -3.66
C ILE A 49 8.12 -0.73 -3.65
N MET A 50 8.43 -0.08 -4.78
CA MET A 50 9.37 1.05 -4.82
C MET A 50 8.79 2.28 -4.12
N GLU A 51 7.51 2.58 -4.35
CA GLU A 51 6.81 3.67 -3.66
C GLU A 51 6.75 3.42 -2.15
N GLN A 52 6.45 2.17 -1.77
CA GLN A 52 6.40 1.78 -0.36
C GLN A 52 7.79 1.88 0.29
N ALA A 53 8.82 1.31 -0.33
CA ALA A 53 10.18 1.33 0.20
C ALA A 53 10.74 2.75 0.30
N ALA A 54 10.52 3.60 -0.71
CA ALA A 54 10.94 5.00 -0.67
C ALA A 54 10.27 5.75 0.49
N ARG A 55 8.96 5.56 0.67
CA ARG A 55 8.20 6.18 1.76
C ARG A 55 8.66 5.68 3.14
N GLU A 56 8.85 4.39 3.32
CA GLU A 56 9.26 3.79 4.59
C GLU A 56 10.72 4.14 4.96
N CYS A 57 11.57 4.35 3.95
CA CYS A 57 12.93 4.86 4.15
C CYS A 57 13.01 6.39 4.26
N GLY A 58 11.92 7.14 4.00
CA GLY A 58 11.91 8.59 4.03
C GLY A 58 12.76 9.23 2.93
N VAL A 59 12.89 8.60 1.76
CA VAL A 59 13.71 9.05 0.63
C VAL A 59 12.86 9.37 -0.60
N ALA A 60 13.40 10.18 -1.51
CA ALA A 60 12.72 10.50 -2.76
C ALA A 60 12.66 9.29 -3.71
N LEU A 61 11.64 9.25 -4.57
CA LEU A 61 11.53 8.26 -5.64
C LEU A 61 11.46 8.97 -7.00
N VAL A 62 12.27 8.52 -7.93
CA VAL A 62 12.12 8.77 -9.38
C VAL A 62 11.85 7.42 -10.04
N ALA A 63 10.65 7.24 -10.58
CA ALA A 63 10.28 6.07 -11.37
C ALA A 63 10.32 6.43 -12.86
N TYR A 64 11.06 5.66 -13.63
CA TYR A 64 11.33 5.94 -15.02
C TYR A 64 11.14 4.70 -15.89
N THR A 65 10.24 4.74 -16.86
CA THR A 65 10.01 3.65 -17.81
C THR A 65 10.84 3.89 -19.06
N ILE A 66 11.74 2.96 -19.36
CA ILE A 66 12.78 3.19 -20.41
C ILE A 66 12.33 2.85 -21.83
N THR A 67 11.24 2.11 -22.01
CA THR A 67 10.79 1.56 -23.31
C THR A 67 10.52 2.61 -24.40
N HIS A 68 10.10 3.80 -24.00
CA HIS A 68 9.75 4.88 -24.93
C HIS A 68 10.92 5.79 -25.26
N HIS A 69 12.11 5.52 -24.71
CA HIS A 69 13.26 6.38 -24.85
C HIS A 69 14.18 5.97 -26.00
N THR A 70 14.63 6.97 -26.75
CA THR A 70 15.71 6.84 -27.72
C THR A 70 17.04 6.98 -27.00
N ARG A 71 18.13 6.55 -27.66
CA ARG A 71 19.47 6.80 -27.13
C ARG A 71 19.74 8.29 -26.87
N GLN A 72 19.20 9.18 -27.71
CA GLN A 72 19.38 10.61 -27.59
C GLN A 72 18.66 11.22 -26.38
N SER A 73 17.44 10.78 -26.08
CA SER A 73 16.72 11.25 -24.89
C SER A 73 17.33 10.70 -23.59
N ALA A 74 17.75 9.43 -23.60
CA ALA A 74 18.33 8.80 -22.42
C ALA A 74 19.75 9.29 -22.08
N VAL A 75 20.60 9.52 -23.10
CA VAL A 75 22.03 9.89 -22.90
C VAL A 75 22.24 11.42 -22.98
N GLY A 76 21.38 12.12 -23.70
CA GLY A 76 21.55 13.52 -24.08
C GLY A 76 22.03 13.71 -25.52
N LEU A 77 21.91 14.92 -26.01
CA LEU A 77 22.35 15.31 -27.34
C LEU A 77 23.82 15.72 -27.35
N PRO A 78 24.63 15.25 -28.30
CA PRO A 78 26.02 15.71 -28.42
C PRO A 78 26.07 17.15 -28.91
N PHE A 79 26.94 17.95 -28.31
CA PHE A 79 27.29 19.31 -28.78
C PHE A 79 28.78 19.53 -28.71
N ILE A 80 29.29 20.45 -29.56
CA ILE A 80 30.70 20.76 -29.63
C ILE A 80 30.98 21.95 -28.71
N ARG A 81 31.96 21.80 -27.81
CA ARG A 81 32.46 22.85 -26.94
C ARG A 81 33.95 23.06 -27.15
N GLN A 82 34.36 24.31 -27.26
CA GLN A 82 35.80 24.65 -27.28
C GLN A 82 36.35 24.61 -25.86
N ARG A 83 37.40 23.87 -25.66
CA ARG A 83 38.15 23.80 -24.39
C ARG A 83 39.63 24.05 -24.63
N HIS A 84 40.25 24.70 -23.68
CA HIS A 84 41.69 24.98 -23.72
C HIS A 84 42.44 23.97 -22.86
N TYR A 85 43.30 23.16 -23.47
CA TYR A 85 44.14 22.17 -22.80
C TYR A 85 45.60 22.40 -23.26
N ASP A 86 46.51 22.47 -22.29
CA ASP A 86 47.96 22.55 -22.55
C ASP A 86 48.34 23.60 -23.61
N GLY A 87 47.74 24.79 -23.49
CA GLY A 87 48.01 25.89 -24.41
C GLY A 87 47.37 25.80 -25.80
N LYS A 88 46.49 24.82 -26.04
CA LYS A 88 45.83 24.60 -27.34
C LYS A 88 44.32 24.59 -27.18
N ASP A 89 43.62 25.22 -28.13
CA ASP A 89 42.18 25.16 -28.25
C ASP A 89 41.76 23.88 -28.96
N VAL A 90 40.96 23.06 -28.28
CA VAL A 90 40.50 21.77 -28.79
C VAL A 90 38.97 21.73 -28.76
N SER A 91 38.39 21.25 -29.84
CA SER A 91 36.94 20.96 -29.89
C SER A 91 36.65 19.64 -29.19
N VAL A 92 35.84 19.68 -28.15
CA VAL A 92 35.43 18.49 -27.38
C VAL A 92 33.95 18.26 -27.59
N THR A 93 33.55 17.01 -27.80
CA THR A 93 32.13 16.63 -27.80
C THR A 93 31.68 16.45 -26.36
N GLU A 94 30.72 17.25 -25.94
CA GLU A 94 29.99 17.08 -24.67
C GLU A 94 28.55 16.65 -24.96
N TYR A 95 27.87 16.15 -23.95
CA TYR A 95 26.43 15.78 -24.04
C TYR A 95 25.61 16.70 -23.15
N THR A 96 24.41 17.05 -23.59
CA THR A 96 23.43 17.69 -22.72
C THR A 96 23.07 16.71 -21.58
N MET A 97 22.52 17.23 -20.49
CA MET A 97 22.13 16.36 -19.37
C MET A 97 21.11 15.32 -19.82
N SER A 98 21.32 14.07 -19.43
CA SER A 98 20.37 12.99 -19.61
C SER A 98 19.04 13.33 -18.95
N GLU A 99 17.91 13.04 -19.60
CA GLU A 99 16.58 13.24 -19.03
C GLU A 99 16.39 12.44 -17.72
N ILE A 100 16.98 11.24 -17.64
CA ILE A 100 16.94 10.40 -16.44
C ILE A 100 17.66 11.11 -15.27
N ILE A 101 18.84 11.67 -15.51
CA ILE A 101 19.58 12.40 -14.47
C ILE A 101 18.91 13.74 -14.15
N ALA A 102 18.38 14.43 -15.15
CA ALA A 102 17.64 15.68 -14.95
C ALA A 102 16.40 15.48 -14.07
N SER A 103 15.68 14.37 -14.25
CA SER A 103 14.51 14.05 -13.41
C SER A 103 14.88 13.77 -11.94
N VAL A 104 16.08 13.23 -11.68
CA VAL A 104 16.62 13.11 -10.32
C VAL A 104 16.84 14.49 -9.69
N TYR A 105 17.51 15.41 -10.39
CA TYR A 105 17.72 16.77 -9.88
C TYR A 105 16.42 17.54 -9.69
N ALA A 106 15.49 17.45 -10.66
CA ALA A 106 14.17 18.06 -10.54
C ALA A 106 13.39 17.53 -9.32
N ARG A 107 13.51 16.23 -9.04
CA ARG A 107 12.88 15.61 -7.86
C ARG A 107 13.52 16.09 -6.56
N MET A 108 14.84 16.20 -6.51
CA MET A 108 15.56 16.76 -5.35
C MET A 108 15.13 18.21 -5.07
N GLU A 109 14.98 19.02 -6.12
CA GLU A 109 14.54 20.41 -5.99
C GLU A 109 13.08 20.50 -5.52
N ALA A 110 12.18 19.70 -6.10
CA ALA A 110 10.78 19.71 -5.75
C ALA A 110 10.48 19.19 -4.33
N THR A 111 11.28 18.22 -3.84
CA THR A 111 11.03 17.57 -2.55
C THR A 111 11.94 18.04 -1.42
N GLY A 112 13.03 18.74 -1.73
CA GLY A 112 14.10 19.07 -0.77
C GLY A 112 14.91 17.85 -0.30
N LEU A 113 14.56 16.62 -0.73
CA LEU A 113 15.24 15.39 -0.34
C LEU A 113 16.47 15.16 -1.22
N LYS A 114 17.64 15.01 -0.60
CA LYS A 114 18.91 14.77 -1.29
C LYS A 114 19.17 13.30 -1.61
N GLU A 115 18.50 12.40 -0.92
CA GLU A 115 18.67 10.96 -1.03
C GLU A 115 17.41 10.33 -1.64
N GLY A 116 17.59 9.27 -2.45
CA GLY A 116 16.48 8.70 -3.19
C GLY A 116 16.72 7.34 -3.81
N ILE A 117 15.67 6.81 -4.40
CA ILE A 117 15.68 5.64 -5.27
C ILE A 117 15.42 6.11 -6.71
N LEU A 118 16.33 5.77 -7.62
CA LEU A 118 16.11 5.85 -9.06
C LEU A 118 15.66 4.47 -9.54
N PHE A 119 14.36 4.34 -9.79
CA PHE A 119 13.75 3.12 -10.28
C PHE A 119 13.62 3.17 -11.81
N ILE A 120 14.20 2.18 -12.50
CA ILE A 120 14.15 2.06 -13.96
C ILE A 120 13.35 0.82 -14.30
N ASP A 121 12.13 1.02 -14.77
CA ASP A 121 11.24 -0.08 -15.15
C ASP A 121 11.48 -0.53 -16.59
N GLU A 122 11.20 -1.81 -16.85
CA GLU A 122 11.31 -2.47 -18.16
C GLU A 122 12.72 -2.40 -18.78
N ILE A 123 13.76 -2.47 -17.94
CA ILE A 123 15.16 -2.31 -18.34
C ILE A 123 15.61 -3.25 -19.46
N ASN A 124 14.99 -4.41 -19.62
CA ASN A 124 15.32 -5.40 -20.65
C ASN A 124 14.41 -5.35 -21.89
N CYS A 125 13.48 -4.38 -21.95
CA CYS A 125 12.65 -4.09 -23.12
C CYS A 125 13.20 -2.95 -23.99
N VAL A 126 14.43 -2.47 -23.71
CA VAL A 126 15.05 -1.36 -24.44
C VAL A 126 15.45 -1.75 -25.87
N SER A 127 15.50 -0.73 -26.76
CA SER A 127 15.95 -0.92 -28.12
C SER A 127 17.41 -1.43 -28.20
N GLU A 128 17.77 -2.11 -29.29
CA GLU A 128 19.14 -2.62 -29.50
C GLU A 128 20.22 -1.56 -29.39
N THR A 129 19.91 -0.35 -29.84
CA THR A 129 20.84 0.78 -29.82
C THR A 129 21.02 1.39 -28.42
N LEU A 130 20.03 1.22 -27.54
CA LEU A 130 20.04 1.78 -26.18
C LEU A 130 20.55 0.76 -25.13
N ALA A 131 20.33 -0.53 -25.35
CA ALA A 131 20.68 -1.58 -24.38
C ALA A 131 22.14 -1.52 -23.87
N PRO A 132 23.18 -1.40 -24.72
CA PRO A 132 24.56 -1.32 -24.25
C PRO A 132 24.82 -0.10 -23.36
N THR A 133 24.16 1.01 -23.67
CA THR A 133 24.29 2.26 -22.90
C THR A 133 23.63 2.14 -21.53
N MET A 134 22.46 1.48 -21.46
CA MET A 134 21.76 1.25 -20.19
C MET A 134 22.53 0.26 -19.30
N LEU A 135 23.13 -0.76 -19.88
CA LEU A 135 24.00 -1.69 -19.14
C LEU A 135 25.23 -0.95 -18.58
N GLN A 136 25.85 -0.10 -19.39
CA GLN A 136 26.96 0.75 -18.93
C GLN A 136 26.48 1.71 -17.80
N PHE A 137 25.30 2.30 -17.93
CA PHE A 137 24.71 3.14 -16.88
C PHE A 137 24.54 2.39 -15.57
N LEU A 138 23.99 1.19 -15.58
CA LEU A 138 23.88 0.37 -14.37
C LEU A 138 25.25 0.10 -13.72
N GLN A 139 26.29 -0.06 -14.51
CA GLN A 139 27.65 -0.34 -14.02
C GLN A 139 28.34 0.92 -13.46
N CYS A 140 28.30 2.01 -14.22
CA CYS A 140 29.08 3.22 -13.94
C CYS A 140 28.28 4.31 -13.22
N LYS A 141 26.94 4.20 -13.21
CA LYS A 141 26.00 5.22 -12.71
C LYS A 141 26.17 6.58 -13.42
N THR A 142 26.62 6.55 -14.69
CA THR A 142 26.87 7.74 -15.50
C THR A 142 26.30 7.61 -16.89
N PHE A 143 25.82 8.72 -17.44
CA PHE A 143 25.60 8.90 -18.87
C PHE A 143 26.59 9.93 -19.39
N GLY A 144 27.50 9.52 -20.26
CA GLY A 144 28.59 10.38 -20.71
C GLY A 144 29.44 10.91 -19.55
N ASN A 145 29.46 12.23 -19.38
CA ASN A 145 30.12 12.90 -18.27
C ASN A 145 29.22 13.27 -17.09
N GLN A 146 27.93 12.84 -17.14
CA GLN A 146 26.95 13.13 -16.11
C GLN A 146 26.78 11.93 -15.19
N ALA A 147 26.96 12.12 -13.89
CA ALA A 147 26.77 11.08 -12.87
C ALA A 147 25.43 11.25 -12.15
N VAL A 148 24.85 10.13 -11.74
CA VAL A 148 23.74 10.13 -10.76
C VAL A 148 24.27 10.73 -9.46
N PRO A 149 23.56 11.66 -8.81
CA PRO A 149 23.98 12.24 -7.54
C PRO A 149 24.28 11.18 -6.49
N ALA A 150 25.27 11.42 -5.64
CA ALA A 150 25.52 10.57 -4.47
C ALA A 150 24.27 10.54 -3.57
N GLY A 151 24.00 9.38 -2.95
CA GLY A 151 22.77 9.19 -2.16
C GLY A 151 21.57 8.67 -2.97
N TRP A 152 21.74 8.38 -4.27
CA TRP A 152 20.70 7.77 -5.08
C TRP A 152 21.03 6.31 -5.38
N VAL A 153 20.11 5.44 -4.91
CA VAL A 153 20.20 3.98 -5.10
C VAL A 153 19.48 3.62 -6.39
N ILE A 154 20.16 2.91 -7.29
CA ILE A 154 19.56 2.47 -8.55
C ILE A 154 18.89 1.11 -8.34
N VAL A 155 17.63 1.02 -8.69
CA VAL A 155 16.84 -0.22 -8.77
C VAL A 155 16.29 -0.33 -10.19
N ALA A 156 16.52 -1.44 -10.84
CA ALA A 156 15.97 -1.72 -12.17
C ALA A 156 14.99 -2.90 -12.08
N ALA A 157 13.98 -2.91 -12.94
CA ALA A 157 13.05 -4.03 -13.05
C ALA A 157 12.94 -4.50 -14.49
N GLY A 158 12.72 -5.80 -14.65
CA GLY A 158 12.47 -6.42 -15.94
C GLY A 158 11.52 -7.62 -15.83
N ASN A 159 11.03 -8.06 -16.96
CA ASN A 159 10.22 -9.28 -17.06
C ASN A 159 11.06 -10.40 -17.69
N PRO A 160 10.92 -11.67 -17.25
CA PRO A 160 11.53 -12.80 -17.90
C PRO A 160 11.08 -12.95 -19.38
N PRO A 161 11.93 -13.54 -20.27
CA PRO A 161 11.63 -13.66 -21.71
C PRO A 161 10.36 -14.43 -22.02
N GLU A 162 9.95 -15.34 -21.16
CA GLU A 162 8.71 -16.13 -21.30
C GLU A 162 7.43 -15.29 -21.33
N TYR A 163 7.46 -14.08 -20.73
CA TYR A 163 6.33 -13.18 -20.65
C TYR A 163 6.34 -12.07 -21.70
N ASN A 164 7.49 -11.84 -22.34
CA ASN A 164 7.60 -10.79 -23.37
C ASN A 164 8.68 -11.16 -24.39
N LYS A 165 8.25 -11.43 -25.63
CA LYS A 165 9.14 -11.81 -26.74
C LYS A 165 10.14 -10.73 -27.16
N SER A 166 9.89 -9.49 -26.78
CA SER A 166 10.78 -8.35 -27.07
C SER A 166 11.91 -8.18 -26.04
N VAL A 167 11.92 -9.01 -25.02
CA VAL A 167 12.88 -8.96 -23.90
C VAL A 167 14.20 -9.62 -24.30
N ARG A 168 15.29 -9.06 -23.78
CA ARG A 168 16.64 -9.62 -23.91
C ARG A 168 17.15 -10.19 -22.61
N ASP A 169 17.88 -11.27 -22.69
CA ASP A 169 18.63 -11.78 -21.55
C ASP A 169 19.86 -10.90 -21.28
N PHE A 170 20.18 -10.77 -20.01
CA PHE A 170 21.41 -10.13 -19.56
C PHE A 170 22.58 -11.10 -19.65
N ASP A 171 23.72 -10.62 -20.15
CA ASP A 171 24.94 -11.38 -20.14
C ASP A 171 25.50 -11.55 -18.71
N ILE A 172 26.39 -12.53 -18.56
CA ILE A 172 27.07 -12.85 -17.29
C ILE A 172 27.82 -11.63 -16.72
N VAL A 173 28.41 -10.80 -17.60
CA VAL A 173 29.20 -9.63 -17.20
C VAL A 173 28.31 -8.58 -16.54
N THR A 174 27.09 -8.41 -17.04
CA THR A 174 26.08 -7.52 -16.45
C THR A 174 25.54 -8.07 -15.14
N LEU A 175 25.22 -9.37 -15.13
CA LEU A 175 24.66 -10.04 -13.95
C LEU A 175 25.64 -10.03 -12.76
N ASP A 176 26.94 -10.14 -13.01
CA ASP A 176 27.99 -10.03 -11.97
C ASP A 176 28.06 -8.65 -11.31
N ARG A 177 27.57 -7.61 -11.97
CA ARG A 177 27.63 -6.22 -11.50
C ARG A 177 26.35 -5.70 -10.86
N VAL A 178 25.27 -6.45 -10.93
CA VAL A 178 24.00 -6.14 -10.30
C VAL A 178 23.68 -7.12 -9.17
N ARG A 179 22.75 -6.76 -8.33
CA ARG A 179 22.17 -7.63 -7.32
C ARG A 179 20.81 -8.11 -7.83
N ARG A 180 20.79 -9.28 -8.47
CA ARG A 180 19.57 -9.86 -9.04
C ARG A 180 18.67 -10.45 -7.95
N MET A 181 17.37 -10.16 -8.04
CA MET A 181 16.31 -10.72 -7.22
C MET A 181 15.21 -11.26 -8.14
N ASP A 182 15.01 -12.57 -8.11
CA ASP A 182 13.95 -13.23 -8.87
C ASP A 182 12.68 -13.28 -8.00
N ILE A 183 11.60 -12.67 -8.50
CA ILE A 183 10.34 -12.47 -7.77
C ILE A 183 9.27 -13.37 -8.37
N GLU A 184 8.54 -14.06 -7.50
CA GLU A 184 7.45 -14.97 -7.86
C GLU A 184 6.12 -14.49 -7.23
N PRO A 185 4.97 -14.74 -7.90
CA PRO A 185 3.67 -14.46 -7.33
C PRO A 185 3.45 -15.31 -6.05
N ASP A 186 2.90 -14.67 -5.02
CA ASP A 186 2.57 -15.31 -3.75
C ASP A 186 1.21 -14.78 -3.28
N LEU A 187 0.19 -15.65 -3.30
CA LEU A 187 -1.17 -15.28 -2.94
C LEU A 187 -1.28 -14.81 -1.49
N GLN A 188 -0.59 -15.47 -0.55
CA GLN A 188 -0.72 -15.12 0.86
C GLN A 188 -0.14 -13.73 1.14
N VAL A 189 1.02 -13.45 0.57
CA VAL A 189 1.65 -12.12 0.66
C VAL A 189 0.79 -11.05 -0.02
N TRP A 190 0.19 -11.37 -1.17
CA TRP A 190 -0.73 -10.45 -1.83
C TRP A 190 -2.00 -10.21 -1.02
N LYS A 191 -2.56 -11.24 -0.36
CA LYS A 191 -3.72 -11.11 0.53
C LYS A 191 -3.42 -10.24 1.75
N ASP A 192 -2.22 -10.32 2.33
CA ASP A 192 -1.81 -9.41 3.42
C ASP A 192 -1.83 -7.95 2.96
N TYR A 193 -1.30 -7.70 1.75
CA TYR A 193 -1.38 -6.39 1.12
C TYR A 193 -2.83 -5.98 0.83
N ALA A 194 -3.62 -6.87 0.24
CA ALA A 194 -5.01 -6.62 -0.13
C ALA A 194 -5.89 -6.25 1.08
N ARG A 195 -5.70 -6.92 2.22
CA ARG A 195 -6.36 -6.58 3.49
C ARG A 195 -5.93 -5.20 3.99
N ALA A 196 -4.63 -4.90 3.95
CA ALA A 196 -4.11 -3.59 4.36
C ALA A 196 -4.55 -2.45 3.43
N ALA A 197 -4.73 -2.74 2.14
CA ALA A 197 -5.21 -1.80 1.13
C ALA A 197 -6.74 -1.72 1.04
N HIS A 198 -7.46 -2.50 1.85
CA HIS A 198 -8.94 -2.58 1.86
C HIS A 198 -9.53 -2.98 0.51
N LEU A 199 -8.96 -3.98 -0.16
CA LEU A 199 -9.51 -4.50 -1.40
C LEU A 199 -10.84 -5.21 -1.16
N HIS A 200 -11.66 -5.25 -2.22
CA HIS A 200 -13.03 -5.77 -2.19
C HIS A 200 -13.08 -7.22 -1.67
N SER A 201 -13.89 -7.46 -0.63
CA SER A 201 -13.93 -8.72 0.11
C SER A 201 -14.40 -9.91 -0.72
N ALA A 202 -15.24 -9.72 -1.75
CA ALA A 202 -15.62 -10.78 -2.66
C ALA A 202 -14.41 -11.36 -3.42
N ILE A 203 -13.41 -10.55 -3.76
CA ILE A 203 -12.19 -11.02 -4.41
C ILE A 203 -11.35 -11.85 -3.46
N LEU A 204 -11.17 -11.38 -2.21
CA LEU A 204 -10.41 -12.11 -1.19
C LEU A 204 -11.05 -13.47 -0.90
N SER A 205 -12.36 -13.48 -0.69
CA SER A 205 -13.15 -14.67 -0.40
C SER A 205 -13.18 -15.66 -1.59
N TYR A 206 -13.30 -15.15 -2.84
CA TYR A 206 -13.17 -15.98 -4.04
C TYR A 206 -11.81 -16.66 -4.14
N LEU A 207 -10.72 -15.91 -3.89
CA LEU A 207 -9.36 -16.44 -3.94
C LEU A 207 -9.01 -17.35 -2.76
N ASP A 208 -9.81 -17.35 -1.68
CA ASP A 208 -9.72 -18.37 -0.64
C ASP A 208 -10.26 -19.72 -1.12
N LEU A 209 -11.37 -19.71 -1.86
CA LEU A 209 -11.96 -20.89 -2.44
C LEU A 209 -11.17 -21.40 -3.66
N HIS A 210 -10.64 -20.48 -4.46
CA HIS A 210 -9.95 -20.76 -5.73
C HIS A 210 -8.54 -20.16 -5.78
N PRO A 211 -7.60 -20.57 -4.90
CA PRO A 211 -6.26 -19.97 -4.82
C PRO A 211 -5.47 -20.08 -6.12
N GLN A 212 -5.74 -21.10 -6.95
CA GLN A 212 -5.12 -21.30 -8.26
C GLN A 212 -5.49 -20.20 -9.28
N ASN A 213 -6.59 -19.47 -9.07
CA ASN A 213 -7.08 -18.41 -9.95
C ASN A 213 -6.44 -17.05 -9.66
N PHE A 214 -5.51 -16.98 -8.71
CA PHE A 214 -4.83 -15.72 -8.35
C PHE A 214 -3.93 -15.20 -9.47
N TYR A 215 -3.10 -16.07 -10.04
CA TYR A 215 -2.11 -15.70 -11.02
C TYR A 215 -1.93 -16.80 -12.06
N GLN A 216 -2.33 -16.55 -13.30
CA GLN A 216 -2.15 -17.47 -14.41
C GLN A 216 -1.85 -16.68 -15.68
N ILE A 217 -0.93 -17.20 -16.51
CA ILE A 217 -0.64 -16.70 -17.84
C ILE A 217 -0.53 -17.90 -18.76
N ASN A 218 -1.54 -18.06 -19.62
CA ASN A 218 -1.65 -19.18 -20.57
C ASN A 218 -1.59 -18.62 -21.99
N ALA A 219 -0.60 -19.03 -22.76
CA ALA A 219 -0.49 -18.70 -24.17
C ALA A 219 -0.80 -19.96 -24.99
N ASP A 220 -1.85 -19.89 -25.79
CA ASP A 220 -2.25 -20.95 -26.71
C ASP A 220 -2.39 -20.42 -28.15
N VAL A 221 -2.94 -21.24 -29.06
CA VAL A 221 -3.09 -20.90 -30.48
C VAL A 221 -4.13 -19.80 -30.69
N ASP A 222 -5.09 -19.67 -29.78
CA ASP A 222 -6.21 -18.71 -29.86
C ASP A 222 -5.89 -17.36 -29.21
N GLY A 223 -4.75 -17.25 -28.50
CA GLY A 223 -4.28 -16.02 -27.90
C GLY A 223 -3.64 -16.21 -26.52
N THR A 224 -3.39 -15.09 -25.84
CA THR A 224 -2.89 -15.10 -24.47
C THR A 224 -4.02 -14.80 -23.51
N GLN A 225 -4.34 -15.76 -22.66
CA GLN A 225 -5.27 -15.56 -21.53
C GLN A 225 -4.49 -15.37 -20.24
N PHE A 226 -4.86 -14.39 -19.43
CA PHE A 226 -4.12 -14.15 -18.20
C PHE A 226 -4.99 -13.52 -17.10
N VAL A 227 -4.57 -13.78 -15.87
CA VAL A 227 -5.00 -13.09 -14.65
C VAL A 227 -3.78 -12.78 -13.82
N THR A 228 -3.74 -11.58 -13.26
CA THR A 228 -2.59 -11.08 -12.48
C THR A 228 -3.07 -10.40 -11.20
N ALA A 229 -2.16 -10.22 -10.25
CA ALA A 229 -2.45 -9.47 -9.02
C ALA A 229 -2.94 -8.03 -9.28
N ARG A 230 -2.39 -7.36 -10.32
CA ARG A 230 -2.85 -6.04 -10.78
C ARG A 230 -4.29 -6.09 -11.29
N GLY A 231 -4.64 -7.12 -12.08
CA GLY A 231 -6.01 -7.27 -12.60
C GLY A 231 -7.04 -7.37 -11.47
N TRP A 232 -6.73 -8.12 -10.42
CA TRP A 232 -7.58 -8.21 -9.22
C TRP A 232 -7.68 -6.90 -8.46
N GLU A 233 -6.58 -6.16 -8.29
CA GLU A 233 -6.56 -4.87 -7.61
C GLU A 233 -7.37 -3.81 -8.38
N ASP A 234 -7.16 -3.71 -9.68
CA ASP A 234 -7.86 -2.74 -10.53
C ASP A 234 -9.36 -3.05 -10.56
N LEU A 235 -9.74 -4.33 -10.64
CA LEU A 235 -11.13 -4.77 -10.54
C LEU A 235 -11.73 -4.41 -9.17
N SER A 236 -11.00 -4.63 -8.08
CA SER A 236 -11.45 -4.25 -6.73
C SER A 236 -11.81 -2.77 -6.63
N ASN A 237 -10.91 -1.90 -7.08
CA ASN A 237 -11.14 -0.45 -7.05
C ASN A 237 -12.39 -0.05 -7.86
N LEU A 238 -12.65 -0.75 -8.97
CA LEU A 238 -13.84 -0.52 -9.76
C LEU A 238 -15.11 -1.02 -9.07
N LEU A 239 -15.08 -2.22 -8.47
CA LEU A 239 -16.23 -2.80 -7.75
C LEU A 239 -16.66 -1.89 -6.60
N ASP A 240 -15.71 -1.41 -5.77
CA ASP A 240 -15.98 -0.48 -4.68
C ASP A 240 -16.63 0.82 -5.18
N THR A 241 -16.15 1.33 -6.32
CA THR A 241 -16.74 2.53 -6.94
C THR A 241 -18.14 2.26 -7.50
N TYR A 242 -18.34 1.10 -8.12
CA TYR A 242 -19.64 0.70 -8.65
C TYR A 242 -20.66 0.52 -7.54
N GLU A 243 -20.28 -0.09 -6.42
CA GLU A 243 -21.15 -0.20 -5.24
C GLU A 243 -21.56 1.18 -4.70
N ALA A 244 -20.59 2.09 -4.56
CA ALA A 244 -20.87 3.46 -4.12
C ALA A 244 -21.82 4.24 -5.05
N LEU A 245 -21.82 3.92 -6.33
CA LEU A 245 -22.71 4.50 -7.35
C LEU A 245 -24.01 3.72 -7.56
N GLY A 246 -24.18 2.58 -6.91
CA GLY A 246 -25.34 1.69 -7.11
C GLY A 246 -25.35 0.99 -8.48
N LEU A 247 -24.19 0.85 -9.13
CA LEU A 247 -24.00 0.16 -10.39
C LEU A 247 -23.67 -1.31 -10.15
N LYS A 248 -23.98 -2.18 -11.11
CA LYS A 248 -23.62 -3.59 -11.08
C LYS A 248 -22.53 -3.89 -12.10
N ALA A 249 -21.54 -4.66 -11.69
CA ALA A 249 -20.53 -5.21 -12.58
C ALA A 249 -21.09 -6.49 -13.21
N ASP A 250 -21.00 -6.61 -14.52
CA ASP A 250 -21.35 -7.80 -15.29
C ASP A 250 -20.09 -8.57 -15.73
N GLU A 251 -20.29 -9.75 -16.28
CA GLU A 251 -19.20 -10.59 -16.79
C GLU A 251 -18.36 -9.87 -17.86
N ALA A 252 -18.99 -9.11 -18.74
CA ALA A 252 -18.29 -8.39 -19.81
C ALA A 252 -17.32 -7.34 -19.25
N LEU A 253 -17.69 -6.69 -18.15
CA LEU A 253 -16.83 -5.77 -17.45
C LEU A 253 -15.67 -6.51 -16.74
N ILE A 254 -15.97 -7.61 -16.04
CA ILE A 254 -14.97 -8.42 -15.33
C ILE A 254 -13.92 -8.96 -16.29
N ARG A 255 -14.31 -9.41 -17.49
CA ARG A 255 -13.39 -9.86 -18.54
C ARG A 255 -12.40 -8.80 -19.02
N GLN A 256 -12.68 -7.52 -18.84
CA GLN A 256 -11.74 -6.44 -19.21
C GLN A 256 -10.54 -6.36 -18.24
N TYR A 257 -10.69 -6.83 -17.00
CA TYR A 257 -9.65 -6.86 -15.98
C TYR A 257 -9.05 -8.25 -15.82
N ILE A 258 -9.88 -9.27 -15.86
CA ILE A 258 -9.51 -10.69 -15.77
C ILE A 258 -9.59 -11.27 -17.18
N GLN A 259 -8.48 -11.16 -17.94
CA GLN A 259 -8.42 -11.59 -19.33
C GLN A 259 -8.20 -13.11 -19.47
N HIS A 260 -8.80 -13.87 -18.58
CA HIS A 260 -8.89 -15.33 -18.59
C HIS A 260 -10.37 -15.71 -18.55
N GLU A 261 -10.91 -16.18 -19.68
CA GLU A 261 -12.35 -16.36 -19.90
C GLU A 261 -13.04 -17.15 -18.79
N LYS A 262 -12.53 -18.36 -18.49
CA LYS A 262 -13.11 -19.23 -17.48
C LYS A 262 -13.06 -18.64 -16.07
N ILE A 263 -11.99 -17.92 -15.73
CA ILE A 263 -11.86 -17.32 -14.40
C ILE A 263 -12.80 -16.12 -14.28
N ALA A 264 -12.95 -15.34 -15.34
CA ALA A 264 -13.87 -14.20 -15.34
C ALA A 264 -15.34 -14.64 -15.23
N GLU A 265 -15.74 -15.70 -15.95
CA GLU A 265 -17.07 -16.31 -15.87
C GLU A 265 -17.34 -16.85 -14.45
N ASP A 266 -16.40 -17.61 -13.90
CA ASP A 266 -16.50 -18.21 -12.55
C ASP A 266 -16.59 -17.13 -11.48
N PHE A 267 -15.75 -16.11 -11.53
CA PHE A 267 -15.80 -14.98 -10.61
C PHE A 267 -17.08 -14.15 -10.74
N SER A 268 -17.60 -13.97 -11.96
CA SER A 268 -18.86 -13.25 -12.18
C SER A 268 -20.03 -13.97 -11.51
N ALA A 269 -20.11 -15.29 -11.69
CA ALA A 269 -21.13 -16.10 -11.04
C ALA A 269 -21.01 -16.06 -9.52
N TYR A 270 -19.78 -16.12 -8.99
CA TYR A 270 -19.49 -15.98 -7.57
C TYR A 270 -19.93 -14.61 -7.03
N LEU A 271 -19.62 -13.54 -7.74
CA LEU A 271 -19.97 -12.16 -7.33
C LEU A 271 -21.47 -11.93 -7.25
N ASP A 272 -22.26 -12.48 -8.19
CA ASP A 272 -23.72 -12.44 -8.16
C ASP A 272 -24.29 -13.17 -6.91
N LEU A 273 -23.71 -14.33 -6.57
CA LEU A 273 -24.08 -15.06 -5.36
C LEU A 273 -23.67 -14.30 -4.09
N TYR A 274 -22.50 -13.68 -4.07
CA TYR A 274 -22.00 -12.88 -2.96
C TYR A 274 -22.94 -11.72 -2.63
N TYR A 275 -23.40 -10.96 -3.62
CA TYR A 275 -24.37 -9.89 -3.43
C TYR A 275 -25.74 -10.42 -2.97
N LYS A 276 -26.21 -11.53 -3.56
CA LYS A 276 -27.44 -12.16 -3.16
C LYS A 276 -27.40 -12.62 -1.70
N TYR A 277 -26.28 -13.21 -1.26
CA TYR A 277 -26.12 -13.62 0.14
C TYR A 277 -26.09 -12.42 1.08
N ARG A 278 -25.43 -11.32 0.70
CA ARG A 278 -25.43 -10.09 1.47
C ARG A 278 -26.85 -9.59 1.76
N ASP A 279 -27.69 -9.57 0.75
CA ASP A 279 -29.08 -9.10 0.87
C ASP A 279 -29.97 -10.12 1.59
N ASP A 280 -29.84 -11.40 1.25
CA ASP A 280 -30.68 -12.49 1.79
C ASP A 280 -30.43 -12.75 3.29
N TYR A 281 -29.20 -12.60 3.75
CA TYR A 281 -28.83 -12.83 5.15
C TYR A 281 -28.96 -11.59 6.03
N GLY A 282 -29.04 -10.39 5.44
CA GLY A 282 -29.14 -9.15 6.20
C GLY A 282 -27.90 -8.92 7.09
N VAL A 283 -26.73 -8.83 6.48
CA VAL A 283 -25.44 -8.70 7.18
C VAL A 283 -25.42 -7.51 8.14
N GLU A 284 -26.01 -6.38 7.75
CA GLU A 284 -26.08 -5.19 8.61
C GLU A 284 -26.95 -5.42 9.84
N GLU A 285 -28.07 -6.16 9.71
CA GLU A 285 -28.91 -6.54 10.84
C GLU A 285 -28.19 -7.50 11.79
N ILE A 286 -27.39 -8.43 11.26
CA ILE A 286 -26.57 -9.33 12.08
C ILE A 286 -25.55 -8.52 12.89
N LEU A 287 -24.82 -7.61 12.25
CA LEU A 287 -23.83 -6.76 12.90
C LEU A 287 -24.44 -5.73 13.87
N ALA A 288 -25.76 -5.45 13.75
CA ALA A 288 -26.52 -4.67 14.70
C ALA A 288 -27.12 -5.53 15.86
N GLY A 289 -26.80 -6.82 15.92
CA GLY A 289 -27.35 -7.74 16.94
C GLY A 289 -28.82 -8.16 16.71
N GLN A 290 -29.31 -8.00 15.48
CA GLN A 290 -30.73 -8.24 15.12
C GLN A 290 -30.88 -9.39 14.11
N ALA A 291 -30.07 -10.45 14.25
CA ALA A 291 -30.13 -11.62 13.39
C ALA A 291 -31.53 -12.30 13.45
N LYS A 292 -32.14 -12.51 12.28
CA LYS A 292 -33.45 -13.13 12.20
C LYS A 292 -33.36 -14.66 12.40
N PRO A 293 -34.29 -15.31 13.11
CA PRO A 293 -34.27 -16.77 13.28
C PRO A 293 -34.25 -17.56 11.97
N ALA A 294 -34.84 -17.03 10.90
CA ALA A 294 -34.86 -17.64 9.58
C ALA A 294 -33.43 -17.79 8.99
N VAL A 295 -32.49 -16.91 9.35
CA VAL A 295 -31.08 -16.98 8.92
C VAL A 295 -30.40 -18.24 9.45
N PHE A 296 -30.57 -18.54 10.74
CA PHE A 296 -30.01 -19.74 11.37
C PHE A 296 -30.61 -21.04 10.77
N ALA A 297 -31.93 -21.07 10.52
CA ALA A 297 -32.57 -22.21 9.89
C ALA A 297 -32.03 -22.45 8.44
N ARG A 298 -31.75 -21.41 7.70
CA ARG A 298 -31.15 -21.50 6.35
C ARG A 298 -29.73 -22.05 6.41
N LEU A 299 -28.91 -21.56 7.34
CA LEU A 299 -27.49 -21.93 7.47
C LEU A 299 -27.28 -23.41 7.83
N LEU A 300 -28.23 -24.03 8.53
CA LEU A 300 -28.19 -25.49 8.84
C LEU A 300 -28.08 -26.36 7.59
N ASN A 301 -28.64 -25.92 6.46
CA ASN A 301 -28.64 -26.66 5.20
C ASN A 301 -27.78 -25.99 4.10
N ALA A 302 -27.13 -24.89 4.41
CA ALA A 302 -26.31 -24.16 3.45
C ALA A 302 -25.02 -24.93 3.13
N PRO A 303 -24.57 -24.96 1.86
CA PRO A 303 -23.27 -25.51 1.48
C PRO A 303 -22.15 -24.69 2.12
N PHE A 304 -20.96 -25.29 2.20
CA PHE A 304 -19.80 -24.66 2.84
C PHE A 304 -19.42 -23.31 2.20
N ASP A 305 -19.49 -23.21 0.88
CA ASP A 305 -19.16 -21.99 0.13
C ASP A 305 -20.10 -20.82 0.48
N GLU A 306 -21.41 -21.10 0.65
CA GLU A 306 -22.39 -20.11 1.08
C GLU A 306 -22.11 -19.63 2.52
N ARG A 307 -21.76 -20.57 3.43
CA ARG A 307 -21.40 -20.25 4.83
C ARG A 307 -20.13 -19.44 4.91
N LEU A 308 -19.10 -19.79 4.12
CA LEU A 308 -17.85 -19.04 4.06
C LEU A 308 -18.04 -17.65 3.45
N SER A 309 -18.90 -17.51 2.44
CA SER A 309 -19.26 -16.21 1.88
C SER A 309 -19.92 -15.30 2.92
N LEU A 310 -20.78 -15.83 3.76
CA LEU A 310 -21.38 -15.07 4.86
C LEU A 310 -20.34 -14.63 5.90
N VAL A 311 -19.43 -15.52 6.29
CA VAL A 311 -18.31 -15.17 7.19
C VAL A 311 -17.49 -14.02 6.60
N SER A 312 -17.17 -14.08 5.31
CA SER A 312 -16.43 -13.01 4.61
C SER A 312 -17.20 -11.69 4.55
N LEU A 313 -18.52 -11.73 4.38
CA LEU A 313 -19.38 -10.55 4.44
C LEU A 313 -19.41 -9.92 5.82
N LEU A 314 -19.49 -10.71 6.88
CA LEU A 314 -19.41 -10.23 8.28
C LEU A 314 -18.05 -9.57 8.55
N LEU A 315 -16.97 -10.22 8.15
CA LEU A 315 -15.60 -9.69 8.27
C LEU A 315 -15.42 -8.36 7.52
N SER A 316 -16.00 -8.25 6.33
CA SER A 316 -16.00 -7.01 5.56
C SER A 316 -16.73 -5.89 6.29
N GLY A 317 -17.94 -6.15 6.78
CA GLY A 317 -18.72 -5.18 7.54
C GLY A 317 -18.03 -4.73 8.83
N LEU A 318 -17.35 -5.66 9.54
CA LEU A 318 -16.52 -5.34 10.70
C LEU A 318 -15.30 -4.51 10.33
N ASN A 319 -14.57 -4.89 9.28
CA ASN A 319 -13.37 -4.19 8.86
C ASN A 319 -13.65 -2.73 8.44
N ASN A 320 -14.81 -2.48 7.82
CA ASN A 320 -15.26 -1.13 7.51
C ASN A 320 -15.46 -0.29 8.79
N ARG A 321 -16.05 -0.87 9.84
CA ARG A 321 -16.26 -0.19 11.12
C ARG A 321 -14.95 0.05 11.87
N PHE A 322 -14.05 -0.92 11.91
CA PHE A 322 -12.72 -0.76 12.49
C PHE A 322 -11.91 0.32 11.78
N THR A 323 -11.98 0.35 10.45
CA THR A 323 -11.30 1.39 9.65
C THR A 323 -11.90 2.77 9.91
N ALA A 324 -13.23 2.88 10.02
CA ALA A 324 -13.90 4.14 10.35
C ALA A 324 -13.52 4.64 11.76
N SER A 325 -13.52 3.74 12.76
CA SER A 325 -13.07 4.05 14.13
C SER A 325 -11.63 4.54 14.15
N ARG A 326 -10.71 3.81 13.53
CA ARG A 326 -9.29 4.20 13.44
C ARG A 326 -9.07 5.56 12.74
N ARG A 327 -9.83 5.83 11.68
CA ARG A 327 -9.77 7.13 10.97
C ARG A 327 -10.32 8.26 11.82
N ALA A 328 -11.37 8.01 12.61
CA ALA A 328 -11.91 9.00 13.55
C ALA A 328 -10.89 9.31 14.66
N ASP A 329 -10.26 8.28 15.21
CA ASP A 329 -9.24 8.39 16.24
C ASP A 329 -8.00 9.16 15.74
N ALA A 330 -7.43 8.76 14.60
CA ALA A 330 -6.31 9.47 13.98
C ALA A 330 -6.62 10.94 13.65
N ALA A 331 -7.85 11.25 13.26
CA ALA A 331 -8.27 12.61 13.01
C ALA A 331 -8.40 13.42 14.32
N ALA A 332 -8.94 12.82 15.38
CA ALA A 332 -9.04 13.44 16.69
C ALA A 332 -7.65 13.73 17.29
N ASP A 333 -6.73 12.78 17.22
CA ASP A 333 -5.35 12.94 17.68
C ASP A 333 -4.63 14.07 16.95
N ALA A 334 -4.74 14.12 15.63
CA ALA A 334 -4.12 15.16 14.82
C ALA A 334 -4.73 16.55 15.11
N CYS A 335 -6.06 16.64 15.28
CA CYS A 335 -6.73 17.87 15.68
C CYS A 335 -6.30 18.29 17.10
N TYR A 336 -6.16 17.34 18.03
CA TYR A 336 -5.67 17.64 19.39
C TYR A 336 -4.25 18.20 19.36
N ALA A 337 -3.35 17.58 18.59
CA ALA A 337 -1.99 18.08 18.43
C ALA A 337 -1.97 19.51 17.86
N PHE A 338 -2.79 19.78 16.84
CA PHE A 338 -2.94 21.10 16.26
C PHE A 338 -3.46 22.14 17.28
N LEU A 339 -4.49 21.79 18.06
CA LEU A 339 -5.03 22.67 19.11
C LEU A 339 -4.03 22.96 20.23
N ARG A 340 -3.18 22.01 20.57
CA ARG A 340 -2.11 22.23 21.55
C ARG A 340 -1.11 23.28 21.05
N GLU A 341 -0.75 23.24 19.78
CA GLU A 341 0.10 24.25 19.15
C GLU A 341 -0.61 25.60 19.04
N ALA A 342 -1.89 25.60 18.63
CA ALA A 342 -2.71 26.82 18.58
C ALA A 342 -2.81 27.50 19.94
N LYS A 343 -2.98 26.74 21.03
CA LYS A 343 -3.00 27.27 22.40
C LYS A 343 -1.69 27.98 22.76
N LEU A 344 -0.55 27.39 22.41
CA LEU A 344 0.75 28.02 22.63
C LEU A 344 0.90 29.29 21.80
N GLY A 345 0.46 29.28 20.56
CA GLY A 345 0.46 30.45 19.68
C GLY A 345 -0.45 31.57 20.20
N PHE A 346 -1.66 31.25 20.66
CA PHE A 346 -2.58 32.23 21.25
C PHE A 346 -1.98 32.92 22.49
N ALA A 347 -1.23 32.20 23.31
CA ALA A 347 -0.57 32.75 24.48
C ALA A 347 0.51 33.81 24.15
N THR A 348 0.95 33.91 22.90
CA THR A 348 1.92 34.91 22.42
C THR A 348 1.25 36.14 21.81
N LEU A 349 -0.08 36.12 21.60
CA LEU A 349 -0.81 37.22 21.00
C LEU A 349 -1.13 38.29 22.06
N PRO A 350 -1.01 39.59 21.72
CA PRO A 350 -1.57 40.65 22.54
C PRO A 350 -3.10 40.57 22.59
N ASP A 351 -3.70 40.84 23.75
CA ASP A 351 -5.14 40.70 23.99
C ASP A 351 -6.01 41.71 23.22
N ASP A 352 -5.42 42.74 22.62
CA ASP A 352 -6.10 43.87 21.99
C ASP A 352 -6.09 43.84 20.46
N ILE A 353 -5.61 42.75 19.85
CA ILE A 353 -5.62 42.59 18.38
C ILE A 353 -6.98 42.04 17.93
N PRO A 354 -7.80 42.85 17.21
CA PRO A 354 -9.06 42.33 16.64
C PRO A 354 -8.80 41.14 15.70
N ASP A 355 -9.58 40.06 15.86
CA ASP A 355 -9.47 38.83 15.10
C ASP A 355 -8.08 38.15 15.17
N GLY A 356 -7.23 38.48 16.15
CA GLY A 356 -5.90 37.92 16.32
C GLY A 356 -5.89 36.40 16.37
N PRO A 357 -6.71 35.74 17.22
CA PRO A 357 -6.79 34.27 17.28
C PRO A 357 -7.24 33.63 15.97
N ALA A 358 -8.25 34.17 15.28
CA ALA A 358 -8.74 33.63 14.02
C ALA A 358 -7.69 33.77 12.89
N THR A 359 -6.93 34.88 12.90
CA THR A 359 -5.86 35.13 11.92
C THR A 359 -4.72 34.17 12.12
N LEU A 360 -4.25 33.96 13.36
CA LEU A 360 -3.19 32.99 13.67
C LEU A 360 -3.65 31.58 13.35
N PHE A 361 -4.87 31.20 13.71
CA PHE A 361 -5.41 29.86 13.40
C PHE A 361 -5.45 29.61 11.88
N ASN A 362 -5.89 30.61 11.10
CA ASN A 362 -5.89 30.52 9.63
C ASN A 362 -4.47 30.39 9.06
N GLN A 363 -3.48 31.11 9.63
CA GLN A 363 -2.07 30.94 9.20
C GLN A 363 -1.59 29.52 9.47
N MET A 364 -1.79 29.00 10.67
CA MET A 364 -1.40 27.63 11.04
C MET A 364 -2.09 26.57 10.16
N MET A 365 -3.38 26.78 9.84
CA MET A 365 -4.12 25.91 8.93
C MET A 365 -3.55 25.95 7.50
N THR A 366 -3.13 27.13 7.03
CA THR A 366 -2.50 27.31 5.72
C THR A 366 -1.14 26.60 5.66
N ASP A 367 -0.36 26.68 6.72
CA ASP A 367 0.94 25.99 6.86
C ASP A 367 0.74 24.47 6.89
N TYR A 368 -0.28 23.98 7.60
CA TYR A 368 -0.66 22.57 7.62
C TYR A 368 -1.04 22.04 6.23
N ASP A 369 -1.80 22.80 5.45
CA ASP A 369 -2.18 22.45 4.08
C ASP A 369 -0.96 22.47 3.13
N ALA A 370 -0.10 23.49 3.25
CA ALA A 370 1.13 23.58 2.48
C ALA A 370 2.05 22.38 2.73
N GLU A 371 2.24 22.02 4.00
CA GLU A 371 3.01 20.84 4.38
C GLU A 371 2.36 19.53 3.86
N THR A 372 1.04 19.43 3.91
CA THR A 372 0.32 18.27 3.37
C THR A 372 0.51 18.12 1.87
N ARG A 373 0.45 19.23 1.12
CA ARG A 373 0.72 19.25 -0.33
C ARG A 373 2.15 18.86 -0.63
N HIS A 374 3.11 19.44 0.08
CA HIS A 374 4.53 19.12 -0.08
C HIS A 374 4.82 17.63 0.17
N GLN A 375 4.32 17.06 1.26
CA GLN A 375 4.50 15.64 1.56
C GLN A 375 3.80 14.71 0.56
N ARG A 376 2.63 15.13 0.04
CA ARG A 376 1.92 14.41 -1.04
C ARG A 376 2.74 14.40 -2.33
N GLU A 377 3.24 15.56 -2.76
CA GLU A 377 4.07 15.70 -3.96
C GLU A 377 5.39 14.94 -3.82
N ALA A 378 5.96 14.92 -2.62
CA ALA A 378 7.13 14.12 -2.31
C ALA A 378 6.85 12.61 -2.27
N GLY A 379 5.58 12.15 -2.28
CA GLY A 379 5.21 10.74 -2.19
C GLY A 379 5.41 10.13 -0.80
N LEU A 380 5.52 10.95 0.24
CA LEU A 380 5.79 10.53 1.63
C LEU A 380 4.53 10.13 2.39
N LEU A 381 3.33 10.43 1.87
CA LEU A 381 2.06 10.10 2.51
C LEU A 381 1.49 8.80 1.93
N SER A 382 1.08 7.89 2.80
CA SER A 382 0.22 6.77 2.41
C SER A 382 -1.19 7.28 2.08
N ARG A 383 -2.00 6.45 1.39
CA ARG A 383 -3.40 6.77 1.07
C ARG A 383 -4.21 7.12 2.34
N ASP A 384 -4.07 6.33 3.41
CA ASP A 384 -4.75 6.57 4.68
C ASP A 384 -4.25 7.84 5.39
N ALA A 385 -2.93 8.07 5.41
CA ALA A 385 -2.37 9.28 6.00
C ALA A 385 -2.84 10.54 5.26
N LEU A 386 -2.91 10.50 3.93
CA LEU A 386 -3.45 11.60 3.14
C LEU A 386 -4.93 11.83 3.42
N ALA A 387 -5.74 10.76 3.48
CA ALA A 387 -7.17 10.85 3.79
C ALA A 387 -7.40 11.45 5.19
N THR A 388 -6.61 11.05 6.19
CA THR A 388 -6.65 11.63 7.53
C THR A 388 -6.30 13.12 7.51
N ARG A 389 -5.21 13.51 6.84
CA ARG A 389 -4.82 14.94 6.75
C ARG A 389 -5.87 15.80 6.06
N LEU A 390 -6.50 15.30 5.00
CA LEU A 390 -7.58 16.00 4.31
C LEU A 390 -8.82 16.17 5.21
N LYS A 391 -9.18 15.12 5.99
CA LYS A 391 -10.26 15.19 6.97
C LYS A 391 -9.95 16.22 8.05
N VAL A 392 -8.75 16.19 8.61
CA VAL A 392 -8.29 17.19 9.61
C VAL A 392 -8.39 18.60 9.05
N TYR A 393 -7.89 18.85 7.85
CA TYR A 393 -7.99 20.16 7.22
C TYR A 393 -9.44 20.63 7.05
N ALA A 394 -10.35 19.73 6.66
CA ALA A 394 -11.78 20.04 6.55
C ALA A 394 -12.40 20.44 7.91
N VAL A 395 -12.05 19.72 8.99
CA VAL A 395 -12.48 20.03 10.36
C VAL A 395 -11.92 21.37 10.82
N LEU A 396 -10.61 21.60 10.64
CA LEU A 396 -9.97 22.87 11.01
C LEU A 396 -10.58 24.06 10.28
N ARG A 397 -10.96 23.89 9.01
CA ARG A 397 -11.64 24.92 8.23
C ARG A 397 -13.02 25.25 8.77
N GLN A 398 -13.76 24.27 9.28
CA GLN A 398 -15.05 24.53 9.97
C GLN A 398 -14.83 25.31 11.26
N TRP A 399 -13.84 24.94 12.06
CA TRP A 399 -13.51 25.61 13.31
C TRP A 399 -13.03 27.06 13.08
N GLU A 400 -12.25 27.31 12.05
CA GLU A 400 -11.84 28.65 11.65
C GLU A 400 -13.05 29.52 11.28
N ALA A 401 -14.00 28.96 10.53
CA ALA A 401 -15.23 29.69 10.19
C ALA A 401 -16.07 30.02 11.42
N GLU A 402 -16.15 29.16 12.42
CA GLU A 402 -16.84 29.45 13.69
C GLU A 402 -16.10 30.51 14.51
N LEU A 403 -14.77 30.47 14.57
CA LEU A 403 -13.98 31.54 15.23
C LEU A 403 -14.26 32.91 14.63
N ARG A 404 -14.33 33.01 13.29
CA ARG A 404 -14.66 34.27 12.61
C ARG A 404 -16.10 34.74 12.86
N ARG A 405 -17.06 33.80 12.90
CA ARG A 405 -18.46 34.11 13.19
C ARG A 405 -18.63 34.61 14.60
N ALA A 406 -17.98 34.01 15.55
CA ALA A 406 -18.06 34.38 16.97
C ALA A 406 -17.40 35.73 17.25
N LYS A 407 -16.54 36.25 16.34
CA LYS A 407 -15.74 37.46 16.55
C LYS A 407 -15.02 37.43 17.90
N ALA A 408 -14.48 36.27 18.28
CA ALA A 408 -13.78 36.07 19.53
C ALA A 408 -12.59 37.06 19.63
N VAL A 409 -12.70 38.02 20.48
CA VAL A 409 -11.69 39.10 20.65
C VAL A 409 -10.57 38.63 21.59
N GLY A 410 -10.92 37.77 22.58
CA GLY A 410 -9.96 37.26 23.56
C GLY A 410 -9.40 35.89 23.19
N THR A 411 -8.13 35.67 23.52
CA THR A 411 -7.44 34.39 23.29
C THR A 411 -8.09 33.25 24.08
N GLN A 412 -8.56 33.50 25.29
CA GLN A 412 -9.24 32.50 26.12
C GLN A 412 -10.62 32.12 25.54
N GLU A 413 -11.40 33.11 25.11
CA GLU A 413 -12.72 32.89 24.52
C GLU A 413 -12.61 32.07 23.21
N ALA A 414 -11.63 32.40 22.36
CA ALA A 414 -11.32 31.64 21.14
C ALA A 414 -10.95 30.18 21.44
N PHE A 415 -10.13 29.96 22.48
CA PHE A 415 -9.73 28.60 22.86
C PHE A 415 -10.89 27.80 23.47
N ASP A 416 -11.76 28.41 24.26
CA ASP A 416 -12.94 27.74 24.83
C ASP A 416 -13.94 27.34 23.74
N LEU A 417 -14.10 28.15 22.69
CA LEU A 417 -14.90 27.79 21.52
C LEU A 417 -14.28 26.57 20.78
N LEU A 418 -12.99 26.61 20.50
CA LEU A 418 -12.29 25.48 19.85
C LEU A 418 -12.35 24.20 20.70
N ARG A 419 -12.26 24.31 22.01
CA ARG A 419 -12.44 23.19 22.94
C ARG A 419 -13.83 22.58 22.84
N THR A 420 -14.87 23.39 22.69
CA THR A 420 -16.24 22.89 22.51
C THR A 420 -16.39 22.17 21.17
N GLN A 421 -15.80 22.68 20.09
CA GLN A 421 -15.81 22.01 18.79
C GLN A 421 -15.02 20.69 18.82
N PHE A 422 -13.89 20.65 19.52
CA PHE A 422 -13.12 19.43 19.71
C PHE A 422 -13.88 18.37 20.51
N GLN A 423 -14.69 18.77 21.51
CA GLN A 423 -15.52 17.83 22.26
C GLN A 423 -16.50 17.09 21.32
N SER A 424 -17.14 17.81 20.40
CA SER A 424 -18.02 17.20 19.40
C SER A 424 -17.28 16.18 18.52
N LEU A 425 -16.05 16.47 18.10
CA LEU A 425 -15.21 15.54 17.35
C LEU A 425 -14.82 14.30 18.18
N SER A 426 -14.57 14.51 19.49
CA SER A 426 -14.29 13.41 20.43
C SER A 426 -15.52 12.52 20.62
N ASP A 427 -16.71 13.09 20.71
CA ASP A 427 -17.97 12.34 20.83
C ASP A 427 -18.25 11.52 19.56
N GLU A 428 -17.95 12.04 18.38
CA GLU A 428 -18.02 11.29 17.11
C GLU A 428 -17.03 10.10 17.08
N ARG A 429 -15.81 10.31 17.57
CA ARG A 429 -14.80 9.25 17.70
C ARG A 429 -15.30 8.15 18.63
N ASP A 430 -15.78 8.52 19.82
CA ASP A 430 -16.27 7.57 20.83
C ASP A 430 -17.46 6.78 20.29
N ALA A 431 -18.39 7.43 19.58
CA ALA A 431 -19.52 6.76 18.94
C ALA A 431 -19.09 5.75 17.85
N ALA A 432 -18.07 6.11 17.05
CA ALA A 432 -17.52 5.19 16.03
C ALA A 432 -16.84 3.98 16.67
N GLN A 433 -16.14 4.16 17.78
CA GLN A 433 -15.49 3.10 18.55
C GLN A 433 -16.50 2.17 19.19
N GLU A 434 -17.56 2.72 19.80
CA GLU A 434 -18.65 1.93 20.42
C GLU A 434 -19.42 1.13 19.37
N ALA A 435 -19.72 1.72 18.21
CA ALA A 435 -20.37 1.03 17.10
C ALA A 435 -19.54 -0.14 16.57
N ALA A 436 -18.22 0.02 16.48
CA ALA A 436 -17.30 -1.05 16.07
C ALA A 436 -17.23 -2.18 17.12
N ALA A 437 -17.14 -1.83 18.41
CA ALA A 437 -17.11 -2.80 19.50
C ALA A 437 -18.44 -3.59 19.59
N SER A 438 -19.58 -2.91 19.50
CA SER A 438 -20.91 -3.55 19.53
C SER A 438 -21.10 -4.49 18.34
N ALA A 439 -20.65 -4.10 17.16
CA ALA A 439 -20.74 -4.96 15.97
C ALA A 439 -19.84 -6.21 16.08
N LEU A 440 -18.66 -6.10 16.70
CA LEU A 440 -17.78 -7.23 16.95
C LEU A 440 -18.40 -8.23 17.90
N GLU A 441 -19.00 -7.77 18.99
CA GLU A 441 -19.72 -8.64 19.94
C GLU A 441 -20.92 -9.30 19.27
N ALA A 442 -21.72 -8.56 18.50
CA ALA A 442 -22.85 -9.11 17.74
C ALA A 442 -22.41 -10.17 16.70
N ALA A 443 -21.27 -9.95 16.06
CA ALA A 443 -20.70 -10.94 15.14
C ALA A 443 -20.29 -12.21 15.87
N PHE A 444 -19.65 -12.13 17.03
CA PHE A 444 -19.33 -13.31 17.86
C PHE A 444 -20.59 -14.02 18.33
N ASP A 445 -21.63 -13.30 18.81
CA ASP A 445 -22.93 -13.89 19.18
C ASP A 445 -23.52 -14.69 18.03
N PHE A 446 -23.47 -14.11 16.82
CA PHE A 446 -23.98 -14.78 15.63
C PHE A 446 -23.15 -16.02 15.27
N MET A 447 -21.81 -15.89 15.25
CA MET A 447 -20.90 -16.98 14.92
C MET A 447 -21.01 -18.15 15.88
N GLU A 448 -21.12 -17.89 17.18
CA GLU A 448 -21.31 -18.93 18.22
C GLU A 448 -22.63 -19.65 18.06
N GLN A 449 -23.72 -18.93 17.76
CA GLN A 449 -25.06 -19.53 17.57
C GLN A 449 -25.18 -20.31 16.25
N ALA A 450 -24.55 -19.80 15.17
CA ALA A 450 -24.66 -20.39 13.83
C ALA A 450 -23.69 -21.53 13.59
N PHE A 451 -22.48 -21.43 14.09
CA PHE A 451 -21.35 -22.27 13.69
C PHE A 451 -20.63 -22.94 14.87
N ALA A 452 -20.84 -22.48 16.10
CA ALA A 452 -20.15 -23.02 17.28
C ALA A 452 -18.62 -23.18 17.06
N GLU A 453 -18.07 -24.35 17.37
CA GLU A 453 -16.63 -24.68 17.20
C GLU A 453 -16.36 -25.30 15.82
N SER A 454 -16.84 -24.68 14.76
CA SER A 454 -16.68 -25.20 13.40
C SER A 454 -15.50 -24.54 12.65
N GLN A 455 -15.23 -25.01 11.44
CA GLN A 455 -14.20 -24.45 10.57
C GLN A 455 -14.48 -22.98 10.22
N GLU A 456 -15.73 -22.58 10.14
CA GLU A 456 -16.15 -21.20 9.89
C GLU A 456 -15.69 -20.25 11.01
N MET A 457 -15.77 -20.69 12.27
CA MET A 457 -15.26 -19.93 13.43
C MET A 457 -13.72 -19.80 13.35
N VAL A 458 -13.03 -20.87 12.98
CA VAL A 458 -11.56 -20.83 12.76
C VAL A 458 -11.19 -19.80 11.71
N VAL A 459 -11.89 -19.79 10.58
CA VAL A 459 -11.65 -18.80 9.50
C VAL A 459 -11.94 -17.39 10.01
N PHE A 460 -13.06 -17.17 10.70
CA PHE A 460 -13.45 -15.87 11.24
C PHE A 460 -12.37 -15.29 12.17
N VAL A 461 -11.91 -16.06 13.16
CA VAL A 461 -10.90 -15.60 14.13
C VAL A 461 -9.53 -15.41 13.46
N THR A 462 -9.16 -16.29 12.52
CA THR A 462 -7.90 -16.16 11.76
C THR A 462 -7.89 -14.89 10.92
N GLU A 463 -8.97 -14.59 10.21
CA GLU A 463 -9.09 -13.39 9.39
C GLU A 463 -9.09 -12.11 10.24
N LEU A 464 -9.74 -12.10 11.42
CA LEU A 464 -9.62 -10.99 12.38
C LEU A 464 -8.16 -10.76 12.84
N THR A 465 -7.39 -11.83 12.99
CA THR A 465 -5.97 -11.74 13.37
C THR A 465 -5.12 -11.16 12.24
N LEU A 466 -5.40 -11.54 11.00
CA LEU A 466 -4.64 -11.15 9.81
C LEU A 466 -5.01 -9.76 9.28
N ALA A 467 -6.23 -9.27 9.56
CA ALA A 467 -6.68 -7.94 9.14
C ALA A 467 -6.08 -6.85 10.04
N PRO A 468 -5.23 -5.94 9.51
CA PRO A 468 -4.51 -4.96 10.35
C PRO A 468 -5.45 -4.03 11.15
N ALA A 469 -6.58 -3.62 10.56
CA ALA A 469 -7.54 -2.75 11.24
C ALA A 469 -8.26 -3.47 12.39
N ALA A 470 -8.65 -4.74 12.19
CA ALA A 470 -9.28 -5.57 13.21
C ALA A 470 -8.30 -5.87 14.35
N HIS A 471 -7.06 -6.28 14.00
CA HIS A 471 -6.04 -6.59 15.00
C HIS A 471 -5.69 -5.38 15.87
N ALA A 472 -5.49 -4.19 15.26
CA ALA A 472 -5.23 -2.96 16.00
C ALA A 472 -6.41 -2.62 16.92
N PHE A 473 -7.65 -2.62 16.41
CA PHE A 473 -8.85 -2.33 17.18
C PHE A 473 -9.01 -3.26 18.39
N ILE A 474 -8.86 -4.57 18.18
CA ILE A 474 -8.97 -5.58 19.24
C ILE A 474 -7.85 -5.45 20.28
N THR A 475 -6.65 -5.10 19.85
CA THR A 475 -5.50 -4.90 20.76
C THR A 475 -5.71 -3.68 21.65
N GLU A 476 -6.26 -2.59 21.12
CA GLU A 476 -6.49 -1.33 21.84
C GLU A 476 -7.72 -1.38 22.74
N ASN A 477 -8.83 -1.99 22.27
CA ASN A 477 -10.09 -1.96 22.97
C ASN A 477 -10.41 -3.24 23.74
N GLY A 478 -9.71 -4.34 23.42
CA GLY A 478 -9.94 -5.65 23.98
C GLY A 478 -11.13 -6.36 23.34
N CYS A 479 -11.11 -7.69 23.35
CA CYS A 479 -12.25 -8.56 23.05
C CYS A 479 -11.96 -9.92 23.71
N PRO A 480 -12.54 -10.22 24.89
CA PRO A 480 -12.22 -11.45 25.61
C PRO A 480 -12.52 -12.72 24.80
N ARG A 481 -13.59 -12.72 24.01
CA ARG A 481 -13.98 -13.85 23.13
C ARG A 481 -12.89 -14.10 22.06
N TYR A 482 -12.43 -13.05 21.39
CA TYR A 482 -11.34 -13.19 20.42
C TYR A 482 -10.09 -13.83 21.04
N PHE A 483 -9.66 -13.34 22.20
CA PHE A 483 -8.47 -13.89 22.86
C PHE A 483 -8.64 -15.35 23.29
N GLN A 484 -9.85 -15.74 23.70
CA GLN A 484 -10.15 -17.13 24.02
C GLN A 484 -10.01 -18.02 22.80
N TYR A 485 -10.72 -17.72 21.71
CA TYR A 485 -10.68 -18.52 20.48
C TYR A 485 -9.28 -18.54 19.84
N ASN A 486 -8.59 -17.41 19.81
CA ASN A 486 -7.24 -17.34 19.27
C ASN A 486 -6.23 -18.17 20.08
N LYS A 487 -6.37 -18.21 21.40
CA LYS A 487 -5.55 -19.06 22.26
C LYS A 487 -5.80 -20.55 22.00
N ASP A 488 -7.03 -20.93 21.82
CA ASP A 488 -7.42 -22.32 21.56
C ASP A 488 -6.89 -22.77 20.19
N LEU A 489 -7.00 -21.93 19.16
CA LEU A 489 -6.40 -22.17 17.84
C LEU A 489 -4.88 -22.33 17.89
N LEU A 490 -4.18 -21.50 18.64
CA LEU A 490 -2.72 -21.60 18.82
C LEU A 490 -2.32 -22.90 19.52
N LEU A 491 -3.10 -23.37 20.49
CA LEU A 491 -2.88 -24.65 21.19
C LEU A 491 -3.10 -25.84 20.25
N ASP A 492 -4.13 -25.80 19.42
CA ASP A 492 -4.43 -26.88 18.47
C ASP A 492 -3.40 -26.94 17.33
N HIS A 493 -2.96 -25.81 16.80
CA HIS A 493 -1.82 -25.76 15.86
C HIS A 493 -0.54 -26.34 16.47
N ARG A 494 -0.26 -26.04 17.74
CA ARG A 494 0.91 -26.59 18.44
C ARG A 494 0.81 -28.07 18.69
N LYS A 495 -0.39 -28.58 19.04
CA LYS A 495 -0.65 -30.01 19.16
C LYS A 495 -0.50 -30.75 17.83
N ALA A 496 -1.07 -30.18 16.74
CA ALA A 496 -0.94 -30.75 15.40
C ALA A 496 0.51 -30.78 14.91
N ALA A 497 1.29 -29.72 15.14
CA ALA A 497 2.70 -29.67 14.82
C ALA A 497 3.51 -30.73 15.60
N LEU A 498 3.29 -30.86 16.91
CA LEU A 498 3.90 -31.89 17.75
C LEU A 498 3.53 -33.33 17.30
N GLN A 499 2.28 -33.56 16.92
CA GLN A 499 1.84 -34.85 16.39
C GLN A 499 2.50 -35.19 15.04
N GLN A 500 2.70 -34.19 14.16
CA GLN A 500 3.42 -34.38 12.92
C GLN A 500 4.93 -34.65 13.14
N GLU A 501 5.54 -33.98 14.10
CA GLU A 501 6.94 -34.24 14.49
C GLU A 501 7.10 -35.65 15.06
N LEU A 502 6.22 -36.08 15.97
CA LEU A 502 6.20 -37.43 16.52
C LEU A 502 6.01 -38.49 15.44
N ALA A 503 5.05 -38.30 14.53
CA ALA A 503 4.82 -39.20 13.40
C ALA A 503 6.01 -39.23 12.40
N ALA A 504 6.75 -38.13 12.27
CA ALA A 504 7.96 -38.09 11.45
C ALA A 504 9.15 -38.82 12.12
N GLU A 505 9.27 -38.73 13.45
CA GLU A 505 10.27 -39.47 14.24
C GLU A 505 9.97 -40.97 14.26
N GLU A 506 8.71 -41.38 14.44
CA GLU A 506 8.31 -42.79 14.37
C GLU A 506 8.61 -43.42 13.00
N ARG A 507 8.41 -42.68 11.90
CA ARG A 507 8.81 -43.12 10.55
C ARG A 507 10.31 -43.22 10.37
N ARG A 508 11.10 -42.39 11.07
CA ARG A 508 12.58 -42.47 11.06
C ARG A 508 13.12 -43.65 11.87
N HIS A 509 12.44 -44.05 12.93
CA HIS A 509 12.85 -45.15 13.82
C HIS A 509 12.17 -46.47 13.51
N GLY A 510 11.05 -46.51 12.78
CA GLY A 510 10.35 -47.72 12.35
C GLY A 510 10.85 -48.34 11.05
N GLY A 511 11.93 -47.84 10.46
CA GLY A 511 12.57 -48.33 9.24
C GLY A 511 13.89 -49.06 9.46
N MET A 512 14.10 -49.63 10.70
CA MET A 512 15.21 -50.59 10.95
C MET A 512 14.69 -52.01 11.04
#